data_e5cf1b774c67d090faea7f96468cade6
#
_entry.id   e5cf1b774c67d090faea7f96468cade6
#
_cell.length_a   1.000
_cell.length_b   1.000
_cell.length_c   1.000
_cell.angle_alpha   90.00
_cell.angle_beta   90.00
_cell.angle_gamma   90.00
#
_symmetry.space_group_name_H-M   'P 1'
#
loop_
_entity.id
_entity.type
_entity.pdbx_description
1 polymer ?
#
loop_
_entity_poly.entity_id
_entity_poly.type
_entity_poly.pdbx_seq_one_letter_code
_entity_poly.pdbx_strand_id
1 'polypeptide(L)'
;MKKLQKEFTGNFDRVGNTKFIQLKKENGVAMYERQNMDGSFRSYEVFVVKVVEKGTALPGGNSVQETYEQYPGCAAFGKTAYDCKTIDTAEARFEELVKKVKVSTDAKEESIKTGVPVKRGRKASVKMNVKMPLNKGSKFTISMLSTYTGINTVFVRKAVNEWLNDGVISVNGSVKNETGRGKPSTEYVVV
;
A
#
# COMPACT_ATOMS: atom_id res chain seq x y z
N MET A 1 17.37 -22.82 -3.21
CA MET A 1 17.02 -21.39 -3.04
C MET A 1 18.27 -20.54 -3.15
N LYS A 2 18.30 -19.65 -4.14
CA LYS A 2 19.41 -18.69 -4.33
C LYS A 2 19.24 -17.53 -3.36
N LYS A 3 20.21 -17.35 -2.46
CA LYS A 3 20.22 -16.23 -1.49
C LYS A 3 20.79 -14.97 -2.10
N LEU A 4 20.46 -13.81 -1.50
CA LEU A 4 21.13 -12.55 -1.83
C LEU A 4 22.65 -12.69 -1.62
N GLN A 5 23.41 -12.14 -2.56
CA GLN A 5 24.87 -12.12 -2.48
C GLN A 5 25.31 -11.19 -1.36
N LYS A 6 26.36 -11.58 -0.63
CA LYS A 6 26.96 -10.74 0.43
C LYS A 6 27.63 -9.50 -0.15
N GLU A 7 28.16 -9.63 -1.35
CA GLU A 7 28.81 -8.54 -2.07
C GLU A 7 28.44 -8.65 -3.55
N PHE A 8 28.06 -7.54 -4.16
CA PHE A 8 27.77 -7.48 -5.59
C PHE A 8 27.89 -6.03 -6.11
N THR A 9 28.05 -5.92 -7.40
CA THR A 9 28.07 -4.62 -8.12
C THR A 9 26.81 -4.50 -8.95
N GLY A 10 26.16 -3.35 -8.92
CA GLY A 10 24.96 -3.09 -9.69
C GLY A 10 24.86 -1.65 -10.14
N ASN A 11 24.19 -1.45 -11.26
CA ASN A 11 23.86 -0.14 -11.78
C ASN A 11 22.36 0.10 -11.52
N PHE A 12 22.01 0.45 -10.28
CA PHE A 12 20.62 0.66 -9.87
C PHE A 12 20.17 2.12 -9.99
N ASP A 13 21.08 3.01 -10.29
CA ASP A 13 20.79 4.41 -10.55
C ASP A 13 21.62 4.95 -11.74
N ARG A 14 21.29 6.16 -12.18
CA ARG A 14 21.93 6.82 -13.30
C ARG A 14 23.37 7.28 -13.04
N VAL A 15 23.90 7.03 -11.84
CA VAL A 15 25.20 7.53 -11.38
C VAL A 15 26.33 6.53 -11.65
N GLY A 16 26.03 5.37 -12.23
CA GLY A 16 27.01 4.35 -12.58
C GLY A 16 27.03 3.16 -11.61
N ASN A 17 28.05 2.31 -11.74
CA ASN A 17 28.18 1.12 -10.94
C ASN A 17 28.38 1.45 -9.46
N THR A 18 27.62 0.77 -8.62
CA THR A 18 27.68 0.88 -7.15
C THR A 18 28.01 -0.48 -6.59
N LYS A 19 28.91 -0.54 -5.60
CA LYS A 19 29.24 -1.72 -4.84
C LYS A 19 28.31 -1.83 -3.63
N PHE A 20 27.73 -3.00 -3.39
CA PHE A 20 26.85 -3.32 -2.27
C PHE A 20 27.53 -4.36 -1.40
N ILE A 21 27.66 -4.06 -0.10
CA ILE A 21 28.27 -4.95 0.90
C ILE A 21 27.24 -5.21 1.98
N GLN A 22 26.87 -6.47 2.19
CA GLN A 22 25.93 -6.87 3.23
C GLN A 22 26.55 -6.74 4.61
N LEU A 23 25.99 -5.90 5.44
CA LEU A 23 26.41 -5.70 6.83
C LEU A 23 25.68 -6.64 7.78
N LYS A 24 24.35 -6.71 7.67
CA LYS A 24 23.49 -7.51 8.54
C LYS A 24 22.38 -8.19 7.74
N LYS A 25 21.96 -9.36 8.20
CA LYS A 25 20.76 -10.03 7.68
C LYS A 25 20.14 -10.89 8.79
N GLU A 26 18.89 -10.59 9.13
CA GLU A 26 18.15 -11.29 10.17
C GLU A 26 16.64 -11.30 9.84
N ASN A 27 15.96 -12.43 10.08
CA ASN A 27 14.51 -12.58 9.99
C ASN A 27 13.89 -12.03 8.67
N GLY A 28 14.59 -12.24 7.54
CA GLY A 28 14.10 -11.73 6.25
C GLY A 28 14.30 -10.23 6.04
N VAL A 29 15.08 -9.57 6.89
CA VAL A 29 15.53 -8.17 6.72
C VAL A 29 17.02 -8.18 6.41
N ALA A 30 17.46 -7.35 5.49
CA ALA A 30 18.86 -7.17 5.13
C ALA A 30 19.26 -5.70 5.18
N MET A 31 20.52 -5.46 5.55
CA MET A 31 21.16 -4.15 5.53
C MET A 31 22.44 -4.23 4.72
N TYR A 32 22.56 -3.32 3.76
CA TYR A 32 23.73 -3.19 2.88
C TYR A 32 24.34 -1.80 2.98
N GLU A 33 25.66 -1.76 2.94
CA GLU A 33 26.40 -0.53 2.67
C GLU A 33 26.54 -0.36 1.17
N ARG A 34 26.30 0.85 0.68
CA ARG A 34 26.54 1.25 -0.71
C ARG A 34 27.81 2.07 -0.78
N GLN A 35 28.67 1.70 -1.69
CA GLN A 35 29.94 2.37 -1.95
C GLN A 35 30.01 2.71 -3.42
N ASN A 36 30.70 3.80 -3.76
CA ASN A 36 31.16 4.04 -5.12
C ASN A 36 32.26 3.03 -5.49
N MET A 37 32.61 2.95 -6.77
CA MET A 37 33.64 1.99 -7.24
C MET A 37 35.04 2.30 -6.71
N ASP A 38 35.31 3.53 -6.30
CA ASP A 38 36.52 3.95 -5.60
C ASP A 38 36.56 3.59 -4.11
N GLY A 39 35.50 2.95 -3.60
CA GLY A 39 35.36 2.57 -2.20
C GLY A 39 34.82 3.67 -1.29
N SER A 40 34.55 4.86 -1.81
CA SER A 40 33.96 5.92 -0.98
C SER A 40 32.52 5.57 -0.58
N PHE A 41 32.18 5.86 0.69
CA PHE A 41 30.85 5.63 1.25
C PHE A 41 29.79 6.49 0.53
N ARG A 42 28.61 5.92 0.33
CA ARG A 42 27.47 6.59 -0.29
C ARG A 42 26.24 6.61 0.60
N SER A 43 25.76 5.45 1.01
CA SER A 43 24.58 5.32 1.89
C SER A 43 24.45 3.89 2.41
N TYR A 44 23.50 3.69 3.34
CA TYR A 44 23.05 2.37 3.77
C TYR A 44 21.66 2.09 3.23
N GLU A 45 21.41 0.87 2.79
CA GLU A 45 20.09 0.41 2.39
C GLU A 45 19.59 -0.69 3.32
N VAL A 46 18.40 -0.49 3.88
CA VAL A 46 17.74 -1.45 4.77
C VAL A 46 16.42 -1.86 4.17
N PHE A 47 16.17 -3.17 4.04
CA PHE A 47 14.97 -3.64 3.39
C PHE A 47 14.50 -5.02 3.84
N VAL A 48 13.21 -5.27 3.65
CA VAL A 48 12.62 -6.60 3.78
C VAL A 48 12.91 -7.39 2.51
N VAL A 49 13.56 -8.54 2.65
CA VAL A 49 13.92 -9.43 1.55
C VAL A 49 12.64 -10.10 1.02
N LYS A 50 12.38 -9.95 -0.25
CA LYS A 50 11.30 -10.65 -0.93
C LYS A 50 11.80 -12.00 -1.44
N VAL A 51 11.14 -13.08 -1.06
CA VAL A 51 11.37 -14.40 -1.64
C VAL A 51 10.42 -14.58 -2.83
N VAL A 52 10.98 -14.91 -3.99
CA VAL A 52 10.23 -15.24 -5.20
C VAL A 52 10.30 -16.76 -5.39
N GLU A 53 9.15 -17.41 -5.36
CA GLU A 53 9.06 -18.86 -5.45
C GLU A 53 9.18 -19.36 -6.88
N LYS A 54 9.72 -20.57 -7.04
CA LYS A 54 9.71 -21.32 -8.31
C LYS A 54 8.28 -21.43 -8.82
N GLY A 55 8.09 -21.24 -10.13
CA GLY A 55 6.77 -21.28 -10.77
C GLY A 55 6.02 -19.96 -10.76
N THR A 56 6.53 -18.90 -10.07
CA THR A 56 5.93 -17.57 -10.13
C THR A 56 5.96 -17.05 -11.57
N ALA A 57 4.80 -16.63 -12.09
CA ALA A 57 4.69 -16.05 -13.42
C ALA A 57 5.39 -14.68 -13.48
N LEU A 58 6.22 -14.48 -14.49
CA LEU A 58 6.89 -13.22 -14.78
C LEU A 58 6.19 -12.49 -15.95
N PRO A 59 6.30 -11.16 -16.02
CA PRO A 59 5.91 -10.43 -17.22
C PRO A 59 6.59 -11.02 -18.46
N GLY A 60 5.82 -11.25 -19.54
CA GLY A 60 6.32 -11.86 -20.76
C GLY A 60 6.10 -13.39 -20.87
N GLY A 61 5.32 -13.99 -19.95
CA GLY A 61 4.88 -15.41 -20.05
C GLY A 61 5.88 -16.43 -19.53
N ASN A 62 7.05 -16.02 -19.08
CA ASN A 62 8.04 -16.90 -18.46
C ASN A 62 7.70 -17.15 -16.99
N SER A 63 8.20 -18.26 -16.43
CA SER A 63 8.10 -18.57 -15.01
C SER A 63 9.46 -18.66 -14.35
N VAL A 64 9.50 -18.39 -13.04
CA VAL A 64 10.70 -18.49 -12.22
C VAL A 64 11.14 -19.96 -12.15
N GLN A 65 12.38 -20.26 -12.53
CA GLN A 65 12.91 -21.64 -12.58
C GLN A 65 13.38 -22.12 -11.21
N GLU A 66 13.86 -21.23 -10.36
CA GLU A 66 14.37 -21.54 -9.02
C GLU A 66 13.93 -20.46 -8.01
N THR A 67 13.55 -20.88 -6.80
CA THR A 67 13.26 -19.95 -5.69
C THR A 67 14.48 -19.11 -5.37
N TYR A 68 14.32 -17.80 -5.31
CA TYR A 68 15.42 -16.87 -5.00
C TYR A 68 14.97 -15.69 -4.12
N GLU A 69 15.95 -15.11 -3.42
CA GLU A 69 15.79 -13.86 -2.71
C GLU A 69 16.02 -12.70 -3.67
N GLN A 70 15.10 -11.75 -3.68
CA GLN A 70 15.12 -10.60 -4.57
C GLN A 70 15.53 -9.33 -3.83
N TYR A 71 16.46 -8.58 -4.43
CA TYR A 71 16.76 -7.21 -4.04
C TYR A 71 15.55 -6.30 -4.33
N PRO A 72 15.29 -5.27 -3.49
CA PRO A 72 14.13 -4.41 -3.69
C PRO A 72 14.20 -3.61 -5.00
N GLY A 73 13.08 -3.53 -5.71
CA GLY A 73 12.94 -2.59 -6.81
C GLY A 73 12.61 -1.18 -6.31
N CYS A 74 12.71 -0.17 -7.17
CA CYS A 74 12.48 1.24 -6.83
C CYS A 74 11.13 1.49 -6.11
N ALA A 75 10.08 0.75 -6.46
CA ALA A 75 8.75 0.87 -5.85
C ALA A 75 8.67 0.42 -4.39
N ALA A 76 9.68 -0.29 -3.88
CA ALA A 76 9.77 -0.73 -2.49
C ALA A 76 10.29 0.36 -1.56
N PHE A 77 11.05 1.32 -2.08
CA PHE A 77 11.62 2.41 -1.29
C PHE A 77 10.53 3.32 -0.71
N GLY A 78 10.69 3.69 0.55
CA GLY A 78 9.68 4.40 1.34
C GLY A 78 8.55 3.52 1.91
N LYS A 79 8.55 2.18 1.62
CA LYS A 79 7.55 1.22 2.14
C LYS A 79 8.20 0.08 2.92
N THR A 80 8.98 -0.73 2.23
CA THR A 80 9.68 -1.92 2.75
C THR A 80 11.19 -1.87 2.55
N ALA A 81 11.69 -0.82 1.91
CA ALA A 81 13.10 -0.49 1.71
C ALA A 81 13.34 0.98 2.04
N TYR A 82 14.49 1.29 2.60
CA TYR A 82 14.88 2.62 3.06
C TYR A 82 16.34 2.89 2.73
N ASP A 83 16.62 4.10 2.23
CA ASP A 83 17.97 4.63 2.02
C ASP A 83 18.32 5.54 3.21
N CYS A 84 19.39 5.21 3.93
CA CYS A 84 19.82 5.88 5.15
C CYS A 84 21.21 6.48 4.97
N LYS A 85 21.42 7.69 5.47
CA LYS A 85 22.71 8.38 5.33
C LYS A 85 23.71 8.07 6.44
N THR A 86 23.23 7.61 7.59
CA THR A 86 24.09 7.27 8.75
C THR A 86 23.82 5.84 9.19
N ILE A 87 24.83 5.23 9.82
CA ILE A 87 24.71 3.87 10.35
C ILE A 87 23.64 3.78 11.44
N ASP A 88 23.53 4.78 12.32
CA ASP A 88 22.56 4.80 13.42
C ASP A 88 21.12 4.77 12.89
N THR A 89 20.84 5.56 11.86
CA THR A 89 19.51 5.56 11.23
C THR A 89 19.23 4.25 10.52
N ALA A 90 20.24 3.62 9.93
CA ALA A 90 20.10 2.33 9.28
C ALA A 90 19.85 1.21 10.30
N GLU A 91 20.56 1.20 11.43
CA GLU A 91 20.36 0.24 12.51
C GLU A 91 18.98 0.37 13.15
N ALA A 92 18.55 1.58 13.45
CA ALA A 92 17.20 1.84 13.98
C ALA A 92 16.11 1.32 13.03
N ARG A 93 16.26 1.55 11.72
CA ARG A 93 15.35 1.03 10.70
C ARG A 93 15.41 -0.49 10.56
N PHE A 94 16.60 -1.07 10.67
CA PHE A 94 16.78 -2.51 10.63
C PHE A 94 16.01 -3.18 11.77
N GLU A 95 16.18 -2.72 13.01
CA GLU A 95 15.46 -3.24 14.18
C GLU A 95 13.94 -3.09 14.05
N GLU A 96 13.50 -1.93 13.58
CA GLU A 96 12.06 -1.67 13.35
C GLU A 96 11.47 -2.70 12.36
N LEU A 97 12.16 -2.95 11.24
CA LEU A 97 11.70 -3.90 10.23
C LEU A 97 11.76 -5.34 10.75
N VAL A 98 12.80 -5.72 11.48
CA VAL A 98 12.92 -7.05 12.11
C VAL A 98 11.75 -7.30 13.06
N LYS A 99 11.40 -6.34 13.91
CA LYS A 99 10.25 -6.43 14.81
C LYS A 99 8.94 -6.59 14.03
N LYS A 100 8.73 -5.81 12.97
CA LYS A 100 7.54 -5.90 12.11
C LYS A 100 7.41 -7.25 11.40
N VAL A 101 8.50 -7.77 10.88
CA VAL A 101 8.52 -9.07 10.20
C VAL A 101 8.26 -10.19 11.20
N LYS A 102 8.88 -10.19 12.39
CA LYS A 102 8.61 -11.19 13.45
C LYS A 102 7.11 -11.24 13.80
N VAL A 103 6.51 -10.09 14.11
CA VAL A 103 5.07 -10.02 14.44
C VAL A 103 4.20 -10.58 13.32
N SER A 104 4.58 -10.35 12.06
CA SER A 104 3.82 -10.85 10.90
C SER A 104 4.00 -12.34 10.66
N THR A 105 5.14 -12.93 11.02
CA THR A 105 5.39 -14.37 10.94
C THR A 105 4.70 -15.11 12.06
N ASP A 106 4.80 -14.63 13.29
CA ASP A 106 4.15 -15.24 14.46
C ASP A 106 2.63 -15.28 14.28
N ALA A 107 2.03 -14.18 13.80
CA ALA A 107 0.60 -14.12 13.48
C ALA A 107 0.18 -15.10 12.36
N LYS A 108 1.05 -15.37 11.38
CA LYS A 108 0.79 -16.37 10.34
C LYS A 108 0.88 -17.79 10.88
N GLU A 109 1.89 -18.09 11.69
CA GLU A 109 2.05 -19.41 12.30
C GLU A 109 0.90 -19.75 13.24
N GLU A 110 0.44 -18.78 14.03
CA GLU A 110 -0.70 -18.93 14.91
C GLU A 110 -1.99 -19.20 14.12
N SER A 111 -2.19 -18.51 13.00
CA SER A 111 -3.35 -18.74 12.13
C SER A 111 -3.33 -20.11 11.45
N ILE A 112 -2.15 -20.66 11.14
CA ILE A 112 -2.02 -22.00 10.58
C ILE A 112 -2.35 -23.04 11.66
N LYS A 113 -1.89 -22.86 12.89
CA LYS A 113 -2.17 -23.75 14.03
C LYS A 113 -3.64 -23.76 14.44
N THR A 114 -4.31 -22.62 14.39
CA THR A 114 -5.71 -22.47 14.84
C THR A 114 -6.72 -22.68 13.71
N GLY A 115 -6.29 -22.81 12.46
CA GLY A 115 -7.19 -22.97 11.29
C GLY A 115 -8.08 -21.73 11.02
N VAL A 116 -7.88 -20.66 11.78
CA VAL A 116 -8.62 -19.39 11.59
C VAL A 116 -7.88 -18.57 10.54
N PRO A 117 -8.50 -18.32 9.37
CA PRO A 117 -7.86 -17.48 8.36
C PRO A 117 -7.65 -16.08 8.92
N VAL A 118 -6.40 -15.62 8.94
CA VAL A 118 -6.12 -14.19 9.21
C VAL A 118 -6.83 -13.40 8.12
N LYS A 119 -7.98 -12.86 8.45
CA LYS A 119 -8.60 -11.82 7.62
C LYS A 119 -7.56 -10.71 7.52
N ARG A 120 -6.88 -10.60 6.40
CA ARG A 120 -6.14 -9.40 6.01
C ARG A 120 -7.19 -8.29 5.88
N GLY A 121 -7.63 -7.78 7.05
CA GLY A 121 -8.62 -6.74 7.11
C GLY A 121 -7.99 -5.46 6.56
N ARG A 122 -8.42 -4.99 5.38
CA ARG A 122 -8.76 -3.57 5.35
C ARG A 122 -9.43 -3.30 6.69
N LYS A 123 -8.87 -2.37 7.50
CA LYS A 123 -9.52 -1.88 8.72
C LYS A 123 -11.00 -1.77 8.38
N ALA A 124 -11.85 -2.48 9.13
CA ALA A 124 -13.27 -2.45 8.89
C ALA A 124 -13.64 -0.97 8.71
N SER A 125 -14.12 -0.63 7.53
CA SER A 125 -14.56 0.73 7.29
C SER A 125 -15.59 0.98 8.38
N VAL A 126 -15.30 1.92 9.25
CA VAL A 126 -16.26 2.36 10.27
C VAL A 126 -17.54 2.57 9.48
N LYS A 127 -18.57 1.78 9.77
CA LYS A 127 -19.90 1.98 9.21
C LYS A 127 -20.35 3.31 9.77
N MET A 128 -20.00 4.40 9.10
CA MET A 128 -20.61 5.69 9.37
C MET A 128 -22.06 5.54 8.95
N ASN A 129 -22.95 5.43 9.94
CA ASN A 129 -24.36 5.56 9.72
C ASN A 129 -24.61 7.02 9.31
N VAL A 130 -24.58 7.27 8.02
CA VAL A 130 -25.01 8.55 7.45
C VAL A 130 -26.53 8.54 7.58
N LYS A 131 -27.05 9.18 8.64
CA LYS A 131 -28.50 9.40 8.76
C LYS A 131 -28.90 10.35 7.64
N MET A 132 -30.02 10.06 7.00
CA MET A 132 -30.61 10.96 6.00
C MET A 132 -31.09 12.24 6.71
N PRO A 133 -30.48 13.40 6.46
CA PRO A 133 -30.86 14.64 7.15
C PRO A 133 -31.94 15.42 6.42
N LEU A 134 -32.57 14.83 5.41
CA LEU A 134 -33.44 15.51 4.47
C LEU A 134 -34.89 15.00 4.58
N ASN A 135 -35.81 15.94 4.41
CA ASN A 135 -37.25 15.66 4.40
C ASN A 135 -37.71 15.12 3.04
N LYS A 136 -38.86 14.45 3.00
CA LYS A 136 -39.52 14.02 1.77
C LYS A 136 -39.66 15.17 0.76
N GLY A 137 -39.33 14.91 -0.50
CA GLY A 137 -39.33 15.89 -1.57
C GLY A 137 -38.06 16.75 -1.67
N SER A 138 -37.15 16.67 -0.73
CA SER A 138 -35.87 17.41 -0.80
C SER A 138 -35.00 16.90 -1.93
N LYS A 139 -34.37 17.81 -2.65
CA LYS A 139 -33.45 17.53 -3.75
C LYS A 139 -32.02 17.77 -3.31
N PHE A 140 -31.11 16.91 -3.70
CA PHE A 140 -29.70 17.03 -3.34
C PHE A 140 -28.77 16.35 -4.34
N THR A 141 -27.50 16.78 -4.33
CA THR A 141 -26.41 16.07 -4.98
C THR A 141 -25.47 15.48 -3.92
N ILE A 142 -24.60 14.52 -4.31
CA ILE A 142 -23.61 13.93 -3.40
C ILE A 142 -22.69 15.02 -2.80
N SER A 143 -22.31 16.02 -3.60
CA SER A 143 -21.47 17.14 -3.13
C SER A 143 -22.19 17.98 -2.08
N MET A 144 -23.44 18.37 -2.33
CA MET A 144 -24.25 19.13 -1.36
C MET A 144 -24.39 18.37 -0.04
N LEU A 145 -24.71 17.08 -0.11
CA LEU A 145 -24.87 16.26 1.08
C LEU A 145 -23.56 16.07 1.84
N SER A 146 -22.43 15.92 1.14
CA SER A 146 -21.10 15.85 1.74
C SER A 146 -20.75 17.16 2.48
N THR A 147 -21.00 18.30 1.87
CA THR A 147 -20.78 19.61 2.49
C THR A 147 -21.67 19.81 3.72
N TYR A 148 -22.94 19.48 3.60
CA TYR A 148 -23.92 19.63 4.68
C TYR A 148 -23.61 18.75 5.89
N THR A 149 -23.19 17.48 5.65
CA THR A 149 -22.91 16.52 6.72
C THR A 149 -21.48 16.56 7.22
N GLY A 150 -20.56 17.21 6.51
CA GLY A 150 -19.12 17.16 6.79
C GLY A 150 -18.48 15.79 6.51
N ILE A 151 -19.20 14.87 5.86
CA ILE A 151 -18.76 13.50 5.61
C ILE A 151 -18.12 13.40 4.23
N ASN A 152 -17.02 12.67 4.12
CA ASN A 152 -16.31 12.46 2.86
C ASN A 152 -17.26 11.88 1.78
N THR A 153 -17.18 12.41 0.56
CA THR A 153 -18.02 12.03 -0.61
C THR A 153 -18.04 10.52 -0.89
N VAL A 154 -16.97 9.78 -0.58
CA VAL A 154 -16.91 8.33 -0.75
C VAL A 154 -17.94 7.61 0.16
N PHE A 155 -18.07 8.05 1.40
CA PHE A 155 -19.03 7.47 2.35
C PHE A 155 -20.45 7.90 2.03
N VAL A 156 -20.63 9.18 1.66
CA VAL A 156 -21.93 9.71 1.19
C VAL A 156 -22.42 8.94 -0.03
N ARG A 157 -21.54 8.65 -1.00
CA ARG A 157 -21.90 7.88 -2.19
C ARG A 157 -22.38 6.45 -1.85
N LYS A 158 -21.76 5.81 -0.87
CA LYS A 158 -22.21 4.49 -0.41
C LYS A 158 -23.61 4.55 0.20
N ALA A 159 -23.84 5.51 1.09
CA ALA A 159 -25.16 5.70 1.70
C ALA A 159 -26.23 6.02 0.67
N VAL A 160 -25.95 6.89 -0.31
CA VAL A 160 -26.85 7.20 -1.41
C VAL A 160 -27.20 5.95 -2.24
N ASN A 161 -26.24 5.08 -2.51
CA ASN A 161 -26.50 3.82 -3.21
C ASN A 161 -27.38 2.86 -2.37
N GLU A 162 -27.17 2.79 -1.06
CA GLU A 162 -28.04 2.01 -0.16
C GLU A 162 -29.46 2.58 -0.16
N TRP A 163 -29.66 3.88 -0.02
CA TRP A 163 -30.98 4.52 -0.07
C TRP A 163 -31.69 4.40 -1.41
N LEU A 164 -30.95 4.37 -2.53
CA LEU A 164 -31.50 4.07 -3.85
C LEU A 164 -32.03 2.63 -3.91
N ASN A 165 -31.25 1.67 -3.41
CA ASN A 165 -31.66 0.26 -3.37
C ASN A 165 -32.87 0.04 -2.44
N ASP A 166 -32.95 0.78 -1.35
CA ASP A 166 -34.04 0.72 -0.40
C ASP A 166 -35.28 1.52 -0.86
N GLY A 167 -35.21 2.20 -2.00
CA GLY A 167 -36.31 2.99 -2.55
C GLY A 167 -36.62 4.27 -1.78
N VAL A 168 -35.75 4.70 -0.87
CA VAL A 168 -35.94 5.90 -0.05
C VAL A 168 -35.65 7.18 -0.83
N ILE A 169 -34.85 7.08 -1.88
CA ILE A 169 -34.54 8.16 -2.82
C ILE A 169 -34.69 7.69 -4.26
N SER A 170 -34.91 8.63 -5.17
CA SER A 170 -34.90 8.37 -6.61
C SER A 170 -33.99 9.36 -7.35
N VAL A 171 -33.59 8.99 -8.57
CA VAL A 171 -32.82 9.89 -9.44
C VAL A 171 -33.78 10.91 -10.06
N ASN A 172 -33.54 12.20 -9.84
CA ASN A 172 -34.37 13.29 -10.37
C ASN A 172 -33.81 13.91 -11.66
N GLY A 173 -32.56 13.61 -12.02
CA GLY A 173 -31.90 14.15 -13.20
C GLY A 173 -30.46 14.51 -12.99
N SER A 174 -29.95 15.52 -13.68
CA SER A 174 -28.58 16.01 -13.52
C SER A 174 -28.55 17.55 -13.47
N VAL A 175 -27.69 18.07 -12.60
CA VAL A 175 -27.47 19.51 -12.43
C VAL A 175 -26.09 19.87 -12.99
N LYS A 176 -26.03 20.93 -13.82
CA LYS A 176 -24.76 21.48 -14.28
C LYS A 176 -24.05 22.16 -13.13
N ASN A 177 -22.74 21.98 -13.05
CA ASN A 177 -21.93 22.71 -12.05
C ASN A 177 -22.00 24.21 -12.31
N GLU A 178 -22.07 25.02 -11.25
CA GLU A 178 -22.16 26.50 -11.32
C GLU A 178 -21.02 27.12 -12.14
N THR A 179 -19.86 26.49 -12.15
CA THR A 179 -18.66 26.95 -12.91
C THR A 179 -18.72 26.57 -14.39
N GLY A 180 -19.72 25.83 -14.86
CA GLY A 180 -19.86 25.38 -16.24
C GLY A 180 -18.81 24.39 -16.73
N ARG A 181 -17.86 24.01 -15.87
CA ARG A 181 -16.77 23.06 -16.17
C ARG A 181 -16.99 21.74 -15.45
N GLY A 182 -16.75 20.62 -16.16
CA GLY A 182 -16.85 19.26 -15.59
C GLY A 182 -18.14 18.53 -15.98
N LYS A 183 -18.24 17.25 -15.56
CA LYS A 183 -19.44 16.42 -15.80
C LYS A 183 -20.58 16.90 -14.90
N PRO A 184 -21.84 16.90 -15.40
CA PRO A 184 -23.01 17.21 -14.58
C PRO A 184 -23.10 16.26 -13.38
N SER A 185 -23.55 16.78 -12.24
CA SER A 185 -23.78 16.00 -11.02
C SER A 185 -25.18 15.40 -11.05
N THR A 186 -25.32 14.12 -10.66
CA THR A 186 -26.64 13.49 -10.51
C THR A 186 -27.39 14.11 -9.34
N GLU A 187 -28.63 14.51 -9.59
CA GLU A 187 -29.56 15.01 -8.58
C GLU A 187 -30.47 13.87 -8.10
N TYR A 188 -30.66 13.79 -6.82
CA TYR A 188 -31.51 12.82 -6.14
C TYR A 188 -32.65 13.53 -5.43
N VAL A 189 -33.78 12.86 -5.29
CA VAL A 189 -34.94 13.34 -4.53
C VAL A 189 -35.35 12.31 -3.51
N VAL A 190 -35.72 12.76 -2.30
CA VAL A 190 -36.27 11.91 -1.24
C VAL A 190 -37.73 11.59 -1.58
N VAL A 191 -38.08 10.32 -1.65
CA VAL A 191 -39.42 9.83 -2.06
C VAL A 191 -40.38 9.77 -0.88
#